data_160de38c0d450d70c70458a70dedab12
#
_entry.id   160de38c0d450d70c70458a70dedab12
#
_cell.length_a   1.000
_cell.length_b   1.000
_cell.length_c   1.000
_cell.angle_alpha   90.00
_cell.angle_beta   90.00
_cell.angle_gamma   90.00
#
_symmetry.space_group_name_H-M   'P 1'
#
loop_
_entity.id
_entity.type
_entity.pdbx_description
1 polymer ?
#
loop_
_entity_poly.entity_id
_entity_poly.type
_entity_poly.pdbx_seq_one_letter_code
_entity_poly.pdbx_strand_id
1 'polypeptide(L)'
;MAKKKIAALLIAAAVAAGGWALPARVSAAENDGTAVTWQQDETESSEQNSDEEAAVQEQRGTSENETPAVTIPGEDNEQEPEEKLPAGWVKQEDGSWKYRKEDGTMAASEWITHLNRRYYLNADEIMCTGLSMVNGKLYYFESWGGAGFQGWKKVGGTWYYLNEDGSLRTNQWFVHDKRTYHVDADGVMSTGWQTIDGVDYYFESWGGMRVNAWAAKGSDWYYMDSNGTPKGEGWLLYDKNWYYLRQDGKMMHSEWLWYDNNWYYLQSWGGMYKSQWVTIKGATYYFRSWGGIYKNGWQEVDGKTYYFRSWGGIYKDTYIDGYYVDKNGVRRNSKNICVAIDAGHQRRGNSEKEPIGPGSSTYKAKVASGTCGVATGINEYELNLAVSLKVRDILEERGYDVYMIRETHDVNISNSERAKLAAQNGADILVRVHANGDSNQSVYGALTMAPSSRNTYLSGDVISKSQKLSQKMIAAFCKDTGAKNRDVIYTDS
;
A
#
# COMPACT_ATOMS: atom_id res chain seq x y z
N MET A 1 30.29 34.97 -5.00
CA MET A 1 29.78 33.91 -5.91
C MET A 1 30.94 33.41 -6.75
N ALA A 2 31.52 32.25 -6.38
CA ALA A 2 32.62 31.67 -7.15
C ALA A 2 32.04 31.08 -8.45
N LYS A 3 32.44 31.63 -9.59
CA LYS A 3 32.13 31.08 -10.91
C LYS A 3 32.83 29.73 -11.02
N LYS A 4 32.09 28.61 -10.95
CA LYS A 4 32.61 27.28 -11.27
C LYS A 4 33.06 27.26 -12.72
N LYS A 5 34.34 26.97 -12.96
CA LYS A 5 34.96 26.89 -14.26
C LYS A 5 34.84 25.45 -14.76
N ILE A 6 34.15 25.27 -15.88
CA ILE A 6 33.95 23.97 -16.52
C ILE A 6 35.03 23.76 -17.57
N ALA A 7 35.72 22.61 -17.50
CA ALA A 7 36.58 22.12 -18.57
C ALA A 7 35.74 21.37 -19.59
N ALA A 8 35.61 21.85 -20.82
CA ALA A 8 34.92 21.12 -21.88
C ALA A 8 35.96 20.32 -22.67
N LEU A 9 35.71 19.02 -22.79
CA LEU A 9 36.51 18.08 -23.55
C LEU A 9 35.66 17.46 -24.66
N LEU A 10 36.14 17.54 -25.91
CA LEU A 10 35.52 16.88 -27.05
C LEU A 10 36.33 15.60 -27.36
N ILE A 11 35.66 14.42 -27.28
CA ILE A 11 36.22 13.16 -27.78
C ILE A 11 35.54 12.87 -29.11
N ALA A 12 36.32 12.79 -30.18
CA ALA A 12 35.85 12.29 -31.45
C ALA A 12 36.59 10.97 -31.76
N ALA A 13 35.87 9.88 -31.81
CA ALA A 13 36.38 8.59 -32.28
C ALA A 13 35.98 8.43 -33.74
N ALA A 14 36.94 8.39 -34.66
CA ALA A 14 36.69 8.08 -36.06
C ALA A 14 36.68 6.55 -36.22
N VAL A 15 35.52 6.00 -36.52
CA VAL A 15 35.39 4.61 -36.97
C VAL A 15 35.36 4.68 -38.49
N ALA A 16 36.48 4.40 -39.16
CA ALA A 16 36.49 4.24 -40.59
C ALA A 16 35.77 2.93 -40.96
N ALA A 17 34.89 3.00 -41.96
CA ALA A 17 34.23 1.84 -42.54
C ALA A 17 35.21 0.98 -43.32
N GLY A 18 36.07 0.25 -42.64
CA GLY A 18 36.87 -0.83 -43.17
C GLY A 18 36.53 -2.12 -42.42
N GLY A 19 36.02 -3.09 -43.15
CA GLY A 19 35.49 -4.33 -42.58
C GLY A 19 36.44 -4.98 -41.58
N TRP A 20 36.03 -5.02 -40.34
CA TRP A 20 36.61 -5.89 -39.33
C TRP A 20 35.63 -7.03 -39.08
N ALA A 21 36.00 -8.23 -39.55
CA ALA A 21 35.43 -9.46 -39.07
C ALA A 21 35.77 -9.54 -37.58
N LEU A 22 34.77 -9.54 -36.75
CA LEU A 22 34.91 -9.89 -35.34
C LEU A 22 35.43 -11.33 -35.24
N PRO A 23 36.48 -11.65 -34.46
CA PRO A 23 36.81 -13.00 -34.17
C PRO A 23 35.66 -13.63 -33.40
N ALA A 24 35.00 -14.62 -34.01
CA ALA A 24 34.07 -15.47 -33.32
C ALA A 24 34.85 -16.25 -32.26
N ARG A 25 34.41 -16.12 -31.04
CA ARG A 25 34.42 -17.05 -29.92
C ARG A 25 34.64 -16.35 -28.58
N VAL A 26 33.54 -15.95 -27.98
CA VAL A 26 33.36 -16.17 -26.55
C VAL A 26 32.12 -17.04 -26.45
N SER A 27 32.30 -18.25 -25.96
CA SER A 27 31.28 -19.25 -25.73
C SER A 27 30.22 -18.66 -24.82
N ALA A 28 28.97 -18.64 -25.31
CA ALA A 28 27.78 -18.38 -24.48
C ALA A 28 27.68 -19.52 -23.44
N ALA A 29 27.79 -19.18 -22.19
CA ALA A 29 27.14 -19.95 -21.14
C ALA A 29 25.65 -19.61 -21.21
N GLU A 30 24.87 -20.61 -21.57
CA GLU A 30 23.44 -20.60 -21.46
C GLU A 30 23.09 -20.28 -20.02
N ASN A 31 22.39 -19.15 -19.77
CA ASN A 31 21.61 -18.97 -18.59
C ASN A 31 20.18 -18.70 -19.02
N ASP A 32 19.37 -19.65 -18.61
CA ASP A 32 17.96 -19.82 -18.77
C ASP A 32 17.20 -18.51 -18.49
N GLY A 33 16.44 -18.09 -19.51
CA GLY A 33 15.67 -16.87 -19.44
C GLY A 33 14.42 -17.05 -18.60
N THR A 34 14.37 -16.37 -17.47
CA THR A 34 13.09 -15.98 -16.89
C THR A 34 13.08 -14.46 -16.80
N ALA A 35 12.43 -13.86 -17.78
CA ALA A 35 12.00 -12.47 -17.73
C ALA A 35 11.01 -12.33 -16.58
N VAL A 36 11.43 -11.67 -15.51
CA VAL A 36 10.50 -11.20 -14.47
C VAL A 36 9.89 -9.91 -14.98
N THR A 37 8.73 -10.02 -15.59
CA THR A 37 7.81 -8.91 -15.81
C THR A 37 7.19 -8.56 -14.46
N TRP A 38 7.47 -7.38 -13.95
CA TRP A 38 6.70 -6.81 -12.86
C TRP A 38 5.35 -6.36 -13.43
N GLN A 39 4.35 -7.22 -13.33
CA GLN A 39 2.95 -6.80 -13.37
C GLN A 39 2.61 -6.23 -12.00
N GLN A 40 2.09 -5.02 -12.00
CA GLN A 40 1.33 -4.51 -10.88
C GLN A 40 0.05 -5.35 -10.77
N ASP A 41 0.03 -6.28 -9.84
CA ASP A 41 -1.20 -6.89 -9.38
C ASP A 41 -1.84 -5.93 -8.37
N GLU A 42 -2.79 -5.15 -8.88
CA GLU A 42 -3.88 -4.63 -8.06
C GLU A 42 -4.79 -5.84 -7.76
N THR A 43 -4.47 -6.56 -6.70
CA THR A 43 -5.44 -7.49 -6.10
C THR A 43 -6.28 -6.70 -5.11
N GLU A 44 -7.44 -6.26 -5.58
CA GLU A 44 -8.61 -6.15 -4.72
C GLU A 44 -8.85 -7.53 -4.10
N SER A 45 -8.49 -7.69 -2.83
CA SER A 45 -8.95 -8.82 -2.05
C SER A 45 -10.41 -8.58 -1.68
N SER A 46 -11.31 -9.02 -2.54
CA SER A 46 -12.68 -9.33 -2.13
C SER A 46 -12.60 -10.54 -1.18
N GLU A 47 -12.60 -10.28 0.11
CA GLU A 47 -12.93 -11.30 1.09
C GLU A 47 -14.39 -11.69 0.89
N GLN A 48 -14.61 -12.78 0.16
CA GLN A 48 -15.85 -13.54 0.25
C GLN A 48 -15.88 -14.21 1.64
N ASN A 49 -16.59 -13.58 2.55
CA ASN A 49 -17.10 -14.27 3.71
C ASN A 49 -18.08 -15.33 3.23
N SER A 50 -17.64 -16.57 3.22
CA SER A 50 -18.52 -17.73 3.17
C SER A 50 -19.26 -17.81 4.50
N ASP A 51 -20.43 -17.22 4.56
CA ASP A 51 -21.43 -17.56 5.58
C ASP A 51 -21.86 -19.01 5.34
N GLU A 52 -21.31 -19.93 6.12
CA GLU A 52 -21.91 -21.25 6.29
C GLU A 52 -23.22 -21.06 7.06
N GLU A 53 -24.30 -20.88 6.32
CA GLU A 53 -25.65 -21.16 6.82
C GLU A 53 -25.74 -22.67 7.07
N ALA A 54 -25.68 -23.05 8.34
CA ALA A 54 -26.08 -24.38 8.77
C ALA A 54 -27.60 -24.51 8.58
N ALA A 55 -27.99 -25.01 7.43
CA ALA A 55 -29.37 -25.42 7.16
C ALA A 55 -29.70 -26.62 8.05
N VAL A 56 -30.45 -26.38 9.09
CA VAL A 56 -31.16 -27.45 9.81
C VAL A 56 -32.31 -27.89 8.94
N GLN A 57 -32.17 -29.06 8.33
CA GLN A 57 -33.27 -29.73 7.65
C GLN A 57 -34.36 -30.13 8.65
N GLU A 58 -35.49 -29.43 8.57
CA GLU A 58 -36.75 -29.93 9.11
C GLU A 58 -37.19 -31.16 8.31
N GLN A 59 -37.15 -32.35 8.94
CA GLN A 59 -37.84 -33.51 8.43
C GLN A 59 -39.34 -33.31 8.65
N ARG A 60 -40.07 -33.01 7.57
CA ARG A 60 -41.54 -33.15 7.52
C ARG A 60 -41.91 -34.63 7.55
N GLY A 61 -42.36 -35.10 8.69
CA GLY A 61 -43.15 -36.32 8.78
C GLY A 61 -44.57 -36.02 8.42
N THR A 62 -44.98 -36.42 7.25
CA THR A 62 -46.41 -36.49 6.88
C THR A 62 -47.04 -37.69 7.61
N SER A 63 -47.97 -37.41 8.51
CA SER A 63 -48.88 -38.40 9.01
C SER A 63 -50.29 -37.90 8.70
N GLU A 64 -50.85 -38.46 7.65
CA GLU A 64 -52.28 -38.43 7.37
C GLU A 64 -52.97 -39.29 8.40
N ASN A 65 -53.88 -38.70 9.17
CA ASN A 65 -54.83 -39.46 9.94
C ASN A 65 -56.23 -39.06 9.47
N GLU A 66 -56.85 -39.99 8.80
CA GLU A 66 -58.25 -39.98 8.39
C GLU A 66 -59.19 -39.89 9.57
N THR A 67 -60.15 -38.99 9.48
CA THR A 67 -61.29 -38.88 10.40
C THR A 67 -62.36 -39.85 9.99
N PRO A 68 -62.84 -40.72 10.89
CA PRO A 68 -64.02 -41.51 10.61
C PRO A 68 -65.28 -40.65 10.78
N ALA A 69 -66.13 -40.68 9.75
CA ALA A 69 -67.45 -40.10 9.79
C ALA A 69 -68.35 -40.87 10.82
N VAL A 70 -68.96 -40.11 11.70
CA VAL A 70 -69.98 -40.66 12.61
C VAL A 70 -71.32 -40.18 12.12
N THR A 71 -72.16 -41.15 11.77
CA THR A 71 -73.56 -41.07 11.37
C THR A 71 -74.45 -40.76 12.62
N ILE A 72 -75.36 -39.79 12.47
CA ILE A 72 -76.34 -39.41 13.48
C ILE A 72 -77.62 -40.27 13.33
N PRO A 73 -78.20 -40.79 14.40
CA PRO A 73 -79.61 -41.12 14.44
C PRO A 73 -80.41 -40.21 15.39
N GLY A 74 -81.50 -39.67 14.88
CA GLY A 74 -82.88 -39.52 15.40
C GLY A 74 -83.09 -38.80 16.72
N GLU A 75 -83.97 -37.80 16.62
CA GLU A 75 -84.55 -37.01 17.66
C GLU A 75 -85.34 -37.90 18.69
N ASP A 76 -85.07 -37.63 20.01
CA ASP A 76 -86.14 -37.73 21.00
C ASP A 76 -85.91 -36.67 22.12
N ASN A 77 -86.98 -36.01 22.48
CA ASN A 77 -87.09 -34.84 23.27
C ASN A 77 -87.23 -35.21 24.76
N GLU A 78 -86.09 -35.17 25.54
CA GLU A 78 -86.14 -35.12 27.01
C GLU A 78 -85.14 -34.05 27.49
N GLN A 79 -85.51 -33.20 28.46
CA GLN A 79 -84.71 -32.22 29.11
C GLN A 79 -83.44 -32.87 29.68
N GLU A 80 -82.36 -32.88 28.91
CA GLU A 80 -81.08 -33.29 29.40
C GLU A 80 -80.50 -32.25 30.31
N PRO A 81 -79.75 -32.62 31.37
CA PRO A 81 -78.92 -31.73 32.16
C PRO A 81 -77.87 -31.12 31.22
N GLU A 82 -77.62 -29.80 31.36
CA GLU A 82 -76.61 -29.08 30.58
C GLU A 82 -75.33 -29.91 30.47
N GLU A 83 -75.15 -30.53 29.33
CA GLU A 83 -73.97 -31.34 29.04
C GLU A 83 -72.76 -30.39 29.09
N LYS A 84 -71.97 -30.46 30.17
CA LYS A 84 -70.71 -29.73 30.27
C LYS A 84 -69.83 -30.16 29.13
N LEU A 85 -69.66 -29.24 28.18
CA LEU A 85 -68.75 -29.44 27.08
C LEU A 85 -67.35 -29.81 27.62
N PRO A 86 -66.65 -30.78 27.04
CA PRO A 86 -65.37 -31.27 27.56
C PRO A 86 -64.34 -30.16 27.69
N ALA A 87 -63.48 -30.26 28.72
CA ALA A 87 -62.32 -29.39 28.86
C ALA A 87 -61.43 -29.46 27.65
N GLY A 88 -60.85 -28.30 27.21
CA GLY A 88 -59.91 -28.22 26.08
C GLY A 88 -60.00 -26.94 25.28
N TRP A 89 -59.30 -26.94 24.16
CA TRP A 89 -59.21 -25.78 23.27
C TRP A 89 -60.48 -25.54 22.46
N VAL A 90 -60.92 -24.29 22.47
CA VAL A 90 -62.13 -23.85 21.76
C VAL A 90 -61.72 -22.76 20.73
N LYS A 91 -61.84 -23.09 19.47
CA LYS A 91 -61.57 -22.14 18.38
C LYS A 91 -62.73 -21.16 18.23
N GLN A 92 -62.46 -19.87 18.15
CA GLN A 92 -63.43 -18.80 17.94
C GLN A 92 -63.65 -18.52 16.45
N GLU A 93 -64.72 -17.84 16.09
CA GLU A 93 -65.03 -17.47 14.71
C GLU A 93 -63.97 -16.53 14.09
N ASP A 94 -63.33 -15.68 14.90
CA ASP A 94 -62.25 -14.79 14.48
C ASP A 94 -60.88 -15.48 14.32
N GLY A 95 -60.85 -16.81 14.54
CA GLY A 95 -59.62 -17.61 14.45
C GLY A 95 -58.82 -17.66 15.74
N SER A 96 -59.18 -16.90 16.78
CA SER A 96 -58.56 -16.97 18.09
C SER A 96 -58.90 -18.27 18.83
N TRP A 97 -58.12 -18.58 19.88
CA TRP A 97 -58.30 -19.76 20.67
C TRP A 97 -58.54 -19.40 22.13
N LYS A 98 -59.54 -20.09 22.80
CA LYS A 98 -59.82 -20.07 24.22
C LYS A 98 -59.61 -21.46 24.81
N TYR A 99 -59.46 -21.55 26.11
CA TYR A 99 -59.32 -22.84 26.78
C TYR A 99 -60.42 -23.01 27.84
N ARG A 100 -61.22 -24.06 27.69
CA ARG A 100 -62.28 -24.44 28.69
C ARG A 100 -61.66 -25.38 29.73
N LYS A 101 -61.82 -25.00 30.99
CA LYS A 101 -61.40 -25.82 32.15
C LYS A 101 -62.40 -26.95 32.44
N GLU A 102 -61.98 -27.89 33.29
CA GLU A 102 -62.84 -29.03 33.71
C GLU A 102 -64.11 -28.58 34.39
N ASP A 103 -64.09 -27.43 35.09
CA ASP A 103 -65.27 -26.88 35.75
C ASP A 103 -66.24 -26.19 34.77
N GLY A 104 -65.91 -26.12 33.49
CA GLY A 104 -66.70 -25.48 32.42
C GLY A 104 -66.41 -24.01 32.22
N THR A 105 -65.61 -23.35 33.06
CA THR A 105 -65.21 -21.93 32.90
C THR A 105 -64.11 -21.77 31.90
N MET A 106 -63.99 -20.56 31.29
CA MET A 106 -62.89 -20.24 30.43
C MET A 106 -61.69 -19.79 31.25
N ALA A 107 -60.52 -20.18 30.82
CA ALA A 107 -59.25 -19.70 31.42
C ALA A 107 -59.04 -18.23 31.04
N ALA A 108 -58.71 -17.39 32.04
CA ALA A 108 -58.45 -15.96 31.87
C ALA A 108 -57.31 -15.50 32.78
N SER A 109 -56.35 -14.72 32.24
CA SER A 109 -55.17 -14.23 32.97
C SER A 109 -54.38 -15.34 33.71
N GLU A 110 -54.31 -16.52 33.12
CA GLU A 110 -53.67 -17.68 33.75
C GLU A 110 -52.89 -18.55 32.78
N TRP A 111 -51.92 -19.30 33.33
CA TRP A 111 -51.16 -20.31 32.62
C TRP A 111 -51.87 -21.66 32.56
N ILE A 112 -51.94 -22.23 31.37
CA ILE A 112 -52.46 -23.56 31.15
C ILE A 112 -51.30 -24.48 30.72
N THR A 113 -51.26 -25.69 31.28
CA THR A 113 -50.41 -26.77 30.80
C THR A 113 -51.25 -27.79 30.07
N HIS A 114 -51.04 -27.94 28.79
CA HIS A 114 -51.74 -28.93 27.98
C HIS A 114 -50.74 -29.71 27.12
N LEU A 115 -50.80 -31.03 27.12
CA LEU A 115 -49.87 -31.92 26.42
C LEU A 115 -48.37 -31.53 26.63
N ASN A 116 -48.02 -31.32 27.90
CA ASN A 116 -46.67 -30.95 28.30
C ASN A 116 -46.15 -29.62 27.75
N ARG A 117 -47.03 -28.73 27.30
CA ARG A 117 -46.76 -27.39 26.79
C ARG A 117 -47.46 -26.36 27.65
N ARG A 118 -46.83 -25.18 27.84
CA ARG A 118 -47.38 -24.06 28.59
C ARG A 118 -47.98 -23.05 27.64
N TYR A 119 -49.18 -22.58 27.96
CA TYR A 119 -49.91 -21.54 27.22
C TYR A 119 -50.37 -20.48 28.20
N TYR A 120 -50.58 -19.28 27.75
CA TYR A 120 -51.17 -18.23 28.56
C TYR A 120 -52.41 -17.66 27.90
N LEU A 121 -53.49 -17.57 28.63
CA LEU A 121 -54.71 -16.92 28.22
C LEU A 121 -54.71 -15.51 28.82
N ASN A 122 -54.93 -14.46 28.00
CA ASN A 122 -55.00 -13.09 28.45
C ASN A 122 -56.32 -12.81 29.24
N ALA A 123 -56.53 -11.53 29.64
CA ALA A 123 -57.73 -11.11 30.36
C ALA A 123 -59.03 -11.31 29.55
N ASP A 124 -58.93 -11.33 28.21
CA ASP A 124 -60.06 -11.57 27.30
C ASP A 124 -60.23 -13.05 26.98
N GLU A 125 -59.61 -13.96 27.80
CA GLU A 125 -59.61 -15.40 27.62
C GLU A 125 -58.94 -15.91 26.32
N ILE A 126 -58.27 -15.03 25.59
CA ILE A 126 -57.62 -15.33 24.31
C ILE A 126 -56.21 -15.87 24.53
N MET A 127 -55.87 -16.97 23.86
CA MET A 127 -54.54 -17.57 23.85
C MET A 127 -53.49 -16.58 23.27
N CYS A 128 -52.46 -16.29 24.05
CA CYS A 128 -51.36 -15.45 23.64
C CYS A 128 -50.52 -16.10 22.56
N THR A 129 -50.12 -15.31 21.55
CA THR A 129 -49.13 -15.65 20.49
C THR A 129 -48.17 -14.51 20.27
N GLY A 130 -46.97 -14.78 19.74
CA GLY A 130 -45.95 -13.77 19.55
C GLY A 130 -45.38 -13.23 20.86
N LEU A 131 -44.90 -11.96 20.85
CA LEU A 131 -44.41 -11.29 22.04
C LEU A 131 -45.60 -10.77 22.88
N SER A 132 -45.69 -11.18 24.13
CA SER A 132 -46.78 -10.81 25.01
C SER A 132 -46.30 -10.55 26.43
N MET A 133 -46.83 -9.48 27.05
CA MET A 133 -46.54 -9.13 28.44
C MET A 133 -47.41 -9.97 29.37
N VAL A 134 -46.77 -10.70 30.28
CA VAL A 134 -47.46 -11.53 31.30
C VAL A 134 -46.87 -11.19 32.67
N ASN A 135 -47.70 -10.65 33.56
CA ASN A 135 -47.32 -10.28 34.93
C ASN A 135 -46.02 -9.47 35.01
N GLY A 136 -45.84 -8.45 34.11
CA GLY A 136 -44.68 -7.58 34.08
C GLY A 136 -43.42 -8.17 33.45
N LYS A 137 -43.46 -9.39 32.89
CA LYS A 137 -42.39 -9.99 32.11
C LYS A 137 -42.81 -10.22 30.68
N LEU A 138 -41.89 -10.00 29.72
CA LEU A 138 -42.12 -10.27 28.32
C LEU A 138 -41.86 -11.76 28.03
N TYR A 139 -42.81 -12.41 27.37
CA TYR A 139 -42.73 -13.79 26.91
C TYR A 139 -42.87 -13.87 25.41
N TYR A 140 -42.29 -14.93 24.83
CA TYR A 140 -42.57 -15.29 23.46
C TYR A 140 -43.42 -16.58 23.42
N PHE A 141 -44.52 -16.49 22.69
CA PHE A 141 -45.38 -17.62 22.37
C PHE A 141 -45.28 -17.93 20.87
N GLU A 142 -45.20 -19.21 20.57
CA GLU A 142 -45.20 -19.65 19.17
C GLU A 142 -46.55 -19.31 18.49
N SER A 143 -46.65 -19.34 17.18
CA SER A 143 -47.89 -19.05 16.44
C SER A 143 -49.05 -19.99 16.81
N TRP A 144 -48.73 -21.18 17.35
CA TRP A 144 -49.69 -22.15 17.88
C TRP A 144 -49.92 -21.96 19.38
N GLY A 145 -49.44 -20.89 20.01
CA GLY A 145 -49.72 -20.47 21.39
C GLY A 145 -48.82 -21.04 22.47
N GLY A 146 -47.99 -22.02 22.22
CA GLY A 146 -47.08 -22.56 23.24
C GLY A 146 -45.97 -21.62 23.60
N ALA A 147 -45.61 -21.52 24.90
CA ALA A 147 -44.46 -20.72 25.33
C ALA A 147 -43.17 -21.22 24.66
N GLY A 148 -42.34 -20.30 24.23
CA GLY A 148 -41.08 -20.58 23.57
C GLY A 148 -40.11 -21.36 24.47
N PHE A 149 -39.12 -22.01 23.84
CA PHE A 149 -38.08 -22.76 24.56
C PHE A 149 -36.85 -21.90 24.77
N GLN A 150 -36.04 -22.22 25.78
CA GLN A 150 -34.78 -21.58 26.06
C GLN A 150 -33.89 -21.52 24.82
N GLY A 151 -33.30 -20.36 24.59
CA GLY A 151 -32.35 -20.13 23.52
C GLY A 151 -32.69 -18.93 22.63
N TRP A 152 -31.97 -18.81 21.53
CA TRP A 152 -32.16 -17.71 20.58
C TRP A 152 -33.44 -17.86 19.76
N LYS A 153 -34.19 -16.78 19.68
CA LYS A 153 -35.42 -16.69 18.88
C LYS A 153 -35.43 -15.44 18.02
N LYS A 154 -35.66 -15.59 16.72
CA LYS A 154 -35.81 -14.46 15.79
C LYS A 154 -37.29 -14.17 15.56
N VAL A 155 -37.72 -12.95 15.86
CA VAL A 155 -39.10 -12.50 15.72
C VAL A 155 -39.09 -11.17 14.91
N GLY A 156 -39.76 -11.13 13.79
CA GLY A 156 -39.83 -9.93 12.95
C GLY A 156 -38.47 -9.40 12.49
N GLY A 157 -37.46 -10.26 12.35
CA GLY A 157 -36.08 -9.84 11.98
C GLY A 157 -35.17 -9.60 13.19
N THR A 158 -35.69 -9.43 14.38
CA THR A 158 -34.97 -9.13 15.64
C THR A 158 -34.68 -10.38 16.44
N TRP A 159 -33.48 -10.51 17.03
CA TRP A 159 -33.08 -11.62 17.85
C TRP A 159 -33.32 -11.35 19.33
N TYR A 160 -33.88 -12.33 20.02
CA TYR A 160 -34.17 -12.37 21.47
C TYR A 160 -33.58 -13.64 22.06
N TYR A 161 -33.29 -13.65 23.38
CA TYR A 161 -32.89 -14.84 24.07
C TYR A 161 -33.94 -15.20 25.14
N LEU A 162 -34.47 -16.42 25.05
CA LEU A 162 -35.50 -16.91 25.96
C LEU A 162 -34.88 -17.66 27.12
N ASN A 163 -35.44 -17.48 28.34
CA ASN A 163 -35.18 -18.27 29.49
C ASN A 163 -35.94 -19.64 29.42
N GLU A 164 -35.64 -20.53 30.35
CA GLU A 164 -36.32 -21.86 30.44
C GLU A 164 -37.82 -21.73 30.55
N ASP A 165 -38.32 -20.68 31.20
CA ASP A 165 -39.76 -20.43 31.40
C ASP A 165 -40.45 -19.80 30.20
N GLY A 166 -39.71 -19.51 29.09
CA GLY A 166 -40.19 -18.83 27.88
C GLY A 166 -40.23 -17.31 27.99
N SER A 167 -39.81 -16.70 29.11
CA SER A 167 -39.66 -15.28 29.25
C SER A 167 -38.39 -14.78 28.51
N LEU A 168 -38.39 -13.55 28.01
CA LEU A 168 -37.23 -12.95 27.44
C LEU A 168 -36.21 -12.54 28.50
N ARG A 169 -34.94 -12.69 28.20
CA ARG A 169 -33.89 -11.97 28.93
C ARG A 169 -33.97 -10.52 28.56
N THR A 170 -33.84 -9.62 29.53
CA THR A 170 -33.85 -8.18 29.33
C THR A 170 -32.76 -7.53 30.17
N ASN A 171 -32.07 -6.51 29.60
CA ASN A 171 -31.05 -5.72 30.26
C ASN A 171 -30.03 -6.56 31.04
N GLN A 172 -29.38 -7.53 30.36
CA GLN A 172 -28.39 -8.36 31.02
C GLN A 172 -27.34 -8.95 30.09
N TRP A 173 -26.19 -9.21 30.70
CA TRP A 173 -25.10 -9.96 30.12
C TRP A 173 -25.26 -11.45 30.37
N PHE A 174 -24.87 -12.30 29.42
CA PHE A 174 -24.83 -13.74 29.61
C PHE A 174 -23.82 -14.40 28.68
N VAL A 175 -23.43 -15.63 29.03
CA VAL A 175 -22.57 -16.47 28.20
C VAL A 175 -23.42 -17.57 27.56
N HIS A 176 -23.26 -17.72 26.26
CA HIS A 176 -23.84 -18.81 25.47
C HIS A 176 -22.77 -19.31 24.49
N ASP A 177 -22.58 -20.62 24.41
CA ASP A 177 -21.55 -21.29 23.59
C ASP A 177 -20.15 -20.63 23.71
N LYS A 178 -19.71 -20.39 24.96
CA LYS A 178 -18.43 -19.79 25.33
C LYS A 178 -18.24 -18.33 24.85
N ARG A 179 -19.30 -17.66 24.45
CA ARG A 179 -19.30 -16.28 24.00
C ARG A 179 -20.19 -15.41 24.87
N THR A 180 -19.79 -14.18 25.06
CA THR A 180 -20.52 -13.19 25.83
C THR A 180 -21.47 -12.42 24.94
N TYR A 181 -22.73 -12.31 25.39
CA TYR A 181 -23.78 -11.54 24.72
C TYR A 181 -24.38 -10.53 25.68
N HIS A 182 -25.05 -9.57 25.14
CA HIS A 182 -25.87 -8.61 25.84
C HIS A 182 -27.23 -8.46 25.15
N VAL A 183 -28.28 -8.35 25.94
CA VAL A 183 -29.62 -7.94 25.48
C VAL A 183 -30.03 -6.67 26.20
N ASP A 184 -30.64 -5.73 25.49
CA ASP A 184 -31.08 -4.44 26.03
C ASP A 184 -32.35 -4.57 26.90
N ALA A 185 -32.91 -3.42 27.32
CA ALA A 185 -34.09 -3.34 28.16
C ALA A 185 -35.34 -3.97 27.50
N ASP A 186 -35.41 -3.97 26.18
CA ASP A 186 -36.47 -4.55 25.38
C ASP A 186 -36.21 -6.04 25.04
N GLY A 187 -35.07 -6.56 25.51
CA GLY A 187 -34.64 -7.95 25.26
C GLY A 187 -33.99 -8.13 23.89
N VAL A 188 -33.72 -7.04 23.14
CA VAL A 188 -33.11 -7.12 21.83
C VAL A 188 -31.61 -7.42 21.93
N MET A 189 -31.14 -8.36 21.12
CA MET A 189 -29.72 -8.71 21.04
C MET A 189 -28.87 -7.51 20.61
N SER A 190 -27.86 -7.14 21.40
CA SER A 190 -26.92 -6.09 21.09
C SER A 190 -26.04 -6.46 19.90
N THR A 191 -25.87 -5.53 18.95
CA THR A 191 -24.98 -5.64 17.78
C THR A 191 -24.28 -4.32 17.52
N GLY A 192 -23.11 -4.36 16.86
CA GLY A 192 -22.33 -3.16 16.60
C GLY A 192 -21.80 -2.50 17.87
N TRP A 193 -21.55 -1.18 17.81
CA TRP A 193 -21.12 -0.41 18.98
C TRP A 193 -22.29 -0.12 19.92
N GLN A 194 -22.10 -0.44 21.20
CA GLN A 194 -23.06 -0.19 22.28
C GLN A 194 -22.34 0.44 23.47
N THR A 195 -22.96 1.45 24.08
CA THR A 195 -22.49 2.00 25.35
C THR A 195 -23.39 1.45 26.47
N ILE A 196 -22.85 0.64 27.33
CA ILE A 196 -23.58 -0.03 28.42
C ILE A 196 -22.93 0.40 29.74
N ASP A 197 -23.70 1.01 30.63
CA ASP A 197 -23.25 1.55 31.92
C ASP A 197 -22.05 2.54 31.75
N GLY A 198 -22.05 3.32 30.66
CA GLY A 198 -21.03 4.32 30.37
C GLY A 198 -19.74 3.75 29.75
N VAL A 199 -19.69 2.46 29.44
CA VAL A 199 -18.55 1.77 28.80
C VAL A 199 -18.91 1.32 27.39
N ASP A 200 -18.04 1.58 26.43
CA ASP A 200 -18.22 1.17 25.04
C ASP A 200 -17.84 -0.32 24.85
N TYR A 201 -18.67 -1.04 24.14
CA TYR A 201 -18.45 -2.41 23.69
C TYR A 201 -18.76 -2.54 22.21
N TYR A 202 -18.19 -3.54 21.57
CA TYR A 202 -18.54 -3.88 20.20
C TYR A 202 -19.03 -5.32 20.12
N PHE A 203 -20.21 -5.49 19.52
CA PHE A 203 -20.80 -6.79 19.26
C PHE A 203 -20.78 -7.11 17.76
N GLU A 204 -20.50 -8.33 17.42
CA GLU A 204 -20.58 -8.81 16.05
C GLU A 204 -22.03 -8.74 15.53
N SER A 205 -22.23 -8.83 14.23
CA SER A 205 -23.58 -8.85 13.63
C SER A 205 -24.44 -10.02 14.11
N TRP A 206 -23.80 -11.11 14.56
CA TRP A 206 -24.43 -12.27 15.18
C TRP A 206 -24.54 -12.17 16.71
N GLY A 207 -24.23 -11.02 17.31
CA GLY A 207 -24.46 -10.68 18.72
C GLY A 207 -23.35 -11.00 19.72
N GLY A 208 -22.29 -11.72 19.35
CA GLY A 208 -21.19 -12.02 20.27
C GLY A 208 -20.30 -10.79 20.51
N MET A 209 -19.92 -10.56 21.78
CA MET A 209 -19.01 -9.48 22.16
C MET A 209 -17.62 -9.72 21.56
N ARG A 210 -17.06 -8.69 20.90
CA ARG A 210 -15.70 -8.72 20.34
C ARG A 210 -14.68 -8.56 21.45
N VAL A 211 -13.68 -9.46 21.47
CA VAL A 211 -12.56 -9.44 22.40
C VAL A 211 -11.25 -9.72 21.67
N ASN A 212 -10.14 -9.13 22.15
CA ASN A 212 -8.78 -9.30 21.61
C ASN A 212 -8.69 -9.05 20.10
N ALA A 213 -9.44 -8.07 19.59
CA ALA A 213 -9.54 -7.79 18.17
C ALA A 213 -9.85 -6.31 17.90
N TRP A 214 -9.57 -5.88 16.67
CA TRP A 214 -9.85 -4.53 16.21
C TRP A 214 -11.31 -4.30 15.86
N ALA A 215 -11.86 -3.14 16.25
CA ALA A 215 -13.19 -2.67 15.91
C ALA A 215 -13.13 -1.25 15.33
N ALA A 216 -13.78 -1.04 14.18
CA ALA A 216 -13.87 0.28 13.56
C ALA A 216 -15.08 1.07 14.10
N LYS A 217 -14.89 2.37 14.35
CA LYS A 217 -15.97 3.32 14.68
C LYS A 217 -15.81 4.55 13.77
N GLY A 218 -16.53 4.57 12.66
CA GLY A 218 -16.29 5.53 11.58
C GLY A 218 -14.92 5.33 10.94
N SER A 219 -14.08 6.36 10.94
CA SER A 219 -12.68 6.30 10.45
C SER A 219 -11.68 5.84 11.50
N ASP A 220 -12.08 5.75 12.75
CA ASP A 220 -11.20 5.42 13.86
C ASP A 220 -11.20 3.92 14.16
N TRP A 221 -10.07 3.39 14.61
CA TRP A 221 -9.90 2.01 15.01
C TRP A 221 -9.62 1.90 16.51
N TYR A 222 -10.25 0.94 17.15
CA TYR A 222 -10.09 0.60 18.56
C TYR A 222 -9.73 -0.86 18.69
N TYR A 223 -8.86 -1.17 19.64
CA TYR A 223 -8.60 -2.58 19.98
C TYR A 223 -9.40 -2.97 21.21
N MET A 224 -10.32 -3.90 21.04
CA MET A 224 -11.12 -4.45 22.14
C MET A 224 -10.26 -5.45 22.91
N ASP A 225 -10.05 -5.21 24.20
CA ASP A 225 -9.24 -6.07 25.06
C ASP A 225 -9.96 -7.38 25.46
N SER A 226 -9.37 -8.15 26.37
CA SER A 226 -9.95 -9.40 26.84
C SER A 226 -11.29 -9.24 27.57
N ASN A 227 -11.58 -8.03 28.07
CA ASN A 227 -12.84 -7.71 28.75
C ASN A 227 -13.90 -7.20 27.77
N GLY A 228 -13.55 -7.04 26.48
CA GLY A 228 -14.43 -6.49 25.46
C GLY A 228 -14.54 -4.97 25.47
N THR A 229 -13.65 -4.29 26.20
CA THR A 229 -13.62 -2.81 26.26
C THR A 229 -12.47 -2.26 25.41
N PRO A 230 -12.56 -1.01 24.91
CA PRO A 230 -11.44 -0.38 24.21
C PRO A 230 -10.20 -0.35 25.11
N LYS A 231 -9.08 -0.90 24.58
CA LYS A 231 -7.80 -0.83 25.28
C LYS A 231 -7.36 0.62 25.42
N GLY A 232 -6.93 1.02 26.59
CA GLY A 232 -6.40 2.36 26.88
C GLY A 232 -5.05 2.63 26.25
N GLU A 233 -4.51 3.83 26.57
CA GLU A 233 -3.25 4.34 26.03
C GLU A 233 -2.08 3.37 26.15
N GLY A 234 -1.26 3.32 25.11
CA GLY A 234 0.02 2.62 25.10
C GLY A 234 0.26 1.75 23.87
N TRP A 235 1.42 1.10 23.92
CA TRP A 235 1.84 0.17 22.87
C TRP A 235 1.03 -1.14 22.88
N LEU A 236 0.65 -1.58 21.70
CA LEU A 236 0.00 -2.85 21.45
C LEU A 236 0.79 -3.65 20.42
N LEU A 237 1.20 -4.86 20.78
CA LEU A 237 1.72 -5.83 19.82
C LEU A 237 0.56 -6.71 19.34
N TYR A 238 0.25 -6.63 18.06
CA TYR A 238 -0.77 -7.45 17.43
C TYR A 238 -0.28 -7.93 16.06
N ASP A 239 -0.40 -9.19 15.78
CA ASP A 239 0.06 -9.84 14.54
C ASP A 239 1.47 -9.39 14.12
N LYS A 240 2.45 -9.49 15.04
CA LYS A 240 3.88 -9.13 14.85
C LYS A 240 4.15 -7.64 14.57
N ASN A 241 3.14 -6.80 14.58
CA ASN A 241 3.26 -5.36 14.39
C ASN A 241 2.98 -4.59 15.68
N TRP A 242 3.69 -3.49 15.87
CA TRP A 242 3.46 -2.59 16.98
C TRP A 242 2.55 -1.45 16.55
N TYR A 243 1.54 -1.19 17.38
CA TYR A 243 0.58 -0.10 17.26
C TYR A 243 0.65 0.76 18.51
N TYR A 244 0.21 2.00 18.43
CA TYR A 244 0.04 2.85 19.60
C TYR A 244 -1.39 3.32 19.70
N LEU A 245 -1.98 3.18 20.88
CA LEU A 245 -3.33 3.64 21.18
C LEU A 245 -3.23 4.93 22.00
N ARG A 246 -4.07 5.89 21.71
CA ARG A 246 -4.19 7.16 22.43
C ARG A 246 -4.96 6.96 23.74
N GLN A 247 -5.00 8.00 24.57
CA GLN A 247 -5.74 8.00 25.82
C GLN A 247 -7.24 7.70 25.63
N ASP A 248 -7.81 8.13 24.51
CA ASP A 248 -9.20 7.83 24.13
C ASP A 248 -9.40 6.44 23.48
N GLY A 249 -8.38 5.62 23.47
CA GLY A 249 -8.37 4.27 22.91
C GLY A 249 -8.20 4.21 21.39
N LYS A 250 -8.14 5.34 20.67
CA LYS A 250 -7.99 5.36 19.22
C LYS A 250 -6.60 4.97 18.78
N MET A 251 -6.51 4.18 17.71
CA MET A 251 -5.26 3.83 17.08
C MET A 251 -4.61 5.05 16.41
N MET A 252 -3.34 5.33 16.72
CA MET A 252 -2.55 6.32 16.00
C MET A 252 -2.17 5.83 14.61
N HIS A 253 -2.27 6.72 13.60
CA HIS A 253 -1.83 6.43 12.22
C HIS A 253 -1.37 7.69 11.49
N SER A 254 -0.50 7.54 10.49
CA SER A 254 0.01 8.64 9.64
C SER A 254 0.65 9.80 10.41
N GLU A 255 1.24 9.54 11.57
CA GLU A 255 1.75 10.59 12.46
C GLU A 255 2.97 10.18 13.29
N TRP A 256 3.66 11.21 13.81
CA TRP A 256 4.79 11.03 14.72
C TRP A 256 4.33 10.84 16.15
N LEU A 257 4.96 9.90 16.85
CA LEU A 257 4.83 9.69 18.28
C LEU A 257 6.16 10.00 18.97
N TRP A 258 6.16 10.90 19.96
CA TRP A 258 7.24 11.06 20.91
C TRP A 258 6.97 10.19 22.14
N TYR A 259 7.80 9.18 22.35
CA TYR A 259 7.64 8.26 23.46
C TYR A 259 9.00 7.81 23.98
N ASP A 260 9.20 7.79 25.28
CA ASP A 260 10.43 7.38 25.95
C ASP A 260 11.71 7.95 25.30
N ASN A 261 11.74 9.29 25.16
CA ASN A 261 12.84 10.06 24.59
C ASN A 261 13.21 9.71 23.12
N ASN A 262 12.32 9.09 22.37
CA ASN A 262 12.50 8.72 20.97
C ASN A 262 11.31 9.11 20.10
N TRP A 263 11.56 9.31 18.79
CA TRP A 263 10.54 9.50 17.81
C TRP A 263 10.24 8.19 17.09
N TYR A 264 8.96 7.91 16.94
CA TYR A 264 8.39 6.80 16.18
C TYR A 264 7.44 7.35 15.14
N TYR A 265 7.15 6.61 14.09
CA TYR A 265 6.10 6.99 13.12
C TYR A 265 5.17 5.81 12.89
N LEU A 266 3.88 6.09 13.06
CA LEU A 266 2.80 5.14 12.79
C LEU A 266 2.36 5.30 11.34
N GLN A 267 2.31 4.22 10.58
CA GLN A 267 1.94 4.17 9.17
C GLN A 267 0.45 4.46 8.99
N SER A 268 -0.03 4.62 7.76
CA SER A 268 -1.45 4.89 7.47
C SER A 268 -2.39 3.80 7.98
N TRP A 269 -1.92 2.57 8.05
CA TRP A 269 -2.65 1.42 8.62
C TRP A 269 -2.38 1.20 10.12
N GLY A 270 -1.67 2.11 10.78
CA GLY A 270 -1.40 2.11 12.22
C GLY A 270 -0.12 1.40 12.67
N GLY A 271 0.48 0.55 11.86
CA GLY A 271 1.71 -0.16 12.24
C GLY A 271 2.93 0.74 12.31
N MET A 272 3.82 0.50 13.28
CA MET A 272 5.07 1.24 13.48
C MET A 272 6.11 0.90 12.42
N TYR A 273 6.81 1.90 11.85
CA TYR A 273 8.00 1.66 11.03
C TYR A 273 9.15 1.08 11.85
N LYS A 274 9.87 0.09 11.29
CA LYS A 274 11.08 -0.50 11.88
C LYS A 274 12.02 -1.01 10.79
N SER A 275 13.35 -1.02 11.09
CA SER A 275 14.41 -1.58 10.24
C SER A 275 14.38 -1.10 8.79
N GLN A 276 14.11 0.19 8.52
CA GLN A 276 14.00 0.68 7.14
C GLN A 276 14.22 2.18 6.99
N TRP A 277 14.57 2.58 5.77
CA TRP A 277 14.59 3.95 5.31
C TRP A 277 13.20 4.41 4.88
N VAL A 278 12.79 5.60 5.31
CA VAL A 278 11.50 6.20 4.92
C VAL A 278 11.66 7.69 4.67
N THR A 279 11.03 8.17 3.60
CA THR A 279 10.94 9.61 3.33
C THR A 279 9.56 10.12 3.74
N ILE A 280 9.52 11.04 4.69
CA ILE A 280 8.31 11.65 5.22
C ILE A 280 8.40 13.16 4.98
N LYS A 281 7.44 13.74 4.25
CA LYS A 281 7.41 15.18 3.93
C LYS A 281 8.75 15.71 3.39
N GLY A 282 9.40 14.94 2.50
CA GLY A 282 10.65 15.32 1.84
C GLY A 282 11.94 15.10 2.65
N ALA A 283 11.86 14.70 3.91
CA ALA A 283 13.01 14.35 4.73
C ALA A 283 13.15 12.82 4.84
N THR A 284 14.38 12.32 4.79
CA THR A 284 14.68 10.89 4.85
C THR A 284 15.16 10.51 6.25
N TYR A 285 14.57 9.47 6.80
CA TYR A 285 14.82 8.94 8.15
C TYR A 285 15.19 7.46 8.08
N TYR A 286 15.90 6.96 9.08
CA TYR A 286 16.06 5.53 9.30
C TYR A 286 15.43 5.11 10.62
N PHE A 287 14.52 4.15 10.55
CA PHE A 287 13.86 3.54 11.69
C PHE A 287 14.64 2.31 12.12
N ARG A 288 15.09 2.26 13.39
CA ARG A 288 15.81 1.13 13.96
C ARG A 288 14.93 -0.10 14.11
N SER A 289 15.52 -1.24 14.44
CA SER A 289 14.78 -2.50 14.62
C SER A 289 13.67 -2.45 15.67
N TRP A 290 13.81 -1.60 16.66
CA TRP A 290 12.82 -1.35 17.70
C TRP A 290 11.91 -0.14 17.42
N GLY A 291 12.00 0.48 16.25
CA GLY A 291 11.11 1.52 15.74
C GLY A 291 11.54 2.96 15.97
N GLY A 292 12.42 3.28 16.90
CA GLY A 292 12.92 4.64 17.10
C GLY A 292 13.87 5.07 15.98
N ILE A 293 13.90 6.38 15.64
CA ILE A 293 14.78 6.90 14.59
C ILE A 293 16.20 7.15 15.11
N TYR A 294 17.20 7.18 14.19
CA TYR A 294 18.49 7.79 14.47
C TYR A 294 18.38 9.31 14.51
N LYS A 295 19.15 9.94 15.38
CA LYS A 295 19.27 11.41 15.53
C LYS A 295 20.64 11.80 16.07
N ASN A 296 21.04 13.08 15.90
CA ASN A 296 22.24 13.68 16.48
C ASN A 296 23.55 12.98 16.10
N GLY A 297 23.98 13.11 14.85
CA GLY A 297 25.35 12.79 14.47
C GLY A 297 25.52 11.63 13.50
N TRP A 298 26.76 11.18 13.39
CA TRP A 298 27.16 10.13 12.47
C TRP A 298 26.68 8.75 12.94
N GLN A 299 26.07 8.01 12.01
CA GLN A 299 25.61 6.63 12.25
C GLN A 299 25.91 5.78 11.01
N GLU A 300 26.26 4.52 11.24
CA GLU A 300 26.41 3.53 10.18
C GLU A 300 25.12 2.74 10.01
N VAL A 301 24.69 2.64 8.74
CA VAL A 301 23.51 1.86 8.34
C VAL A 301 23.88 1.12 7.06
N ASP A 302 23.73 -0.19 7.04
CA ASP A 302 24.01 -1.06 5.89
C ASP A 302 25.43 -0.82 5.31
N GLY A 303 26.46 -0.69 6.18
CA GLY A 303 27.85 -0.47 5.78
C GLY A 303 28.15 0.92 5.23
N LYS A 304 27.22 1.87 5.29
CA LYS A 304 27.39 3.27 4.86
C LYS A 304 27.18 4.21 6.04
N THR A 305 27.94 5.31 6.07
CA THR A 305 27.86 6.29 7.15
C THR A 305 27.02 7.49 6.73
N TYR A 306 26.09 7.90 7.58
CA TYR A 306 25.16 9.02 7.39
C TYR A 306 25.22 9.98 8.57
N TYR A 307 24.88 11.25 8.37
CA TYR A 307 24.73 12.20 9.46
C TYR A 307 23.24 12.53 9.67
N PHE A 308 22.76 12.21 10.87
CA PHE A 308 21.39 12.48 11.27
C PHE A 308 21.31 13.80 12.05
N ARG A 309 20.34 14.64 11.66
CA ARG A 309 20.01 15.90 12.36
C ARG A 309 19.43 15.63 13.74
N SER A 310 19.33 16.66 14.57
CA SER A 310 18.71 16.54 15.91
C SER A 310 17.28 16.03 15.88
N TRP A 311 16.55 16.32 14.83
CA TRP A 311 15.18 15.86 14.59
C TRP A 311 15.10 14.57 13.74
N GLY A 312 16.23 13.95 13.38
CA GLY A 312 16.33 12.62 12.78
C GLY A 312 16.44 12.56 11.25
N GLY A 313 16.14 13.60 10.50
CA GLY A 313 16.35 13.61 9.05
C GLY A 313 17.85 13.63 8.69
N ILE A 314 18.25 12.95 7.60
CA ILE A 314 19.64 12.98 7.17
C ILE A 314 20.01 14.28 6.44
N TYR A 315 21.28 14.64 6.48
CA TYR A 315 21.85 15.65 5.59
C TYR A 315 22.15 15.06 4.22
N LYS A 316 22.06 15.89 3.18
CA LYS A 316 22.38 15.54 1.79
C LYS A 316 23.08 16.71 1.11
N ASP A 317 23.98 16.41 0.15
CA ASP A 317 24.72 17.36 -0.69
C ASP A 317 25.35 18.53 0.09
N THR A 318 26.09 18.22 1.16
CA THR A 318 26.70 19.23 2.03
C THR A 318 27.97 18.72 2.72
N TYR A 319 28.72 19.64 3.37
CA TYR A 319 29.87 19.30 4.20
C TYR A 319 29.50 19.34 5.69
N ILE A 320 29.93 18.33 6.43
CA ILE A 320 29.76 18.21 7.91
C ILE A 320 31.05 17.63 8.47
N ASP A 321 31.63 18.28 9.46
CA ASP A 321 32.84 17.84 10.17
C ASP A 321 34.00 17.50 9.21
N GLY A 322 34.13 18.25 8.10
CA GLY A 322 35.18 18.05 7.10
C GLY A 322 34.90 16.93 6.07
N TYR A 323 33.81 16.19 6.22
CA TYR A 323 33.39 15.17 5.25
C TYR A 323 32.28 15.69 4.36
N TYR A 324 32.30 15.29 3.09
CA TYR A 324 31.20 15.54 2.17
C TYR A 324 30.11 14.47 2.35
N VAL A 325 28.87 14.91 2.45
CA VAL A 325 27.69 14.05 2.42
C VAL A 325 27.06 14.19 1.05
N ASP A 326 27.00 13.11 0.29
CA ASP A 326 26.52 13.12 -1.10
C ASP A 326 25.01 13.31 -1.23
N LYS A 327 24.47 13.32 -2.46
CA LYS A 327 23.02 13.48 -2.74
C LYS A 327 22.14 12.40 -2.11
N ASN A 328 22.71 11.24 -1.78
CA ASN A 328 22.03 10.13 -1.12
C ASN A 328 22.21 10.18 0.40
N GLY A 329 22.97 11.13 0.92
CA GLY A 329 23.28 11.29 2.34
C GLY A 329 24.46 10.46 2.85
N VAL A 330 25.20 9.79 1.97
CA VAL A 330 26.35 8.96 2.32
C VAL A 330 27.60 9.81 2.53
N ARG A 331 28.33 9.57 3.64
CA ARG A 331 29.61 10.21 3.90
C ARG A 331 30.67 9.82 2.87
N ARG A 332 31.38 10.83 2.36
CA ARG A 332 32.54 10.70 1.47
C ARG A 332 33.72 11.49 2.06
N ASN A 333 34.92 11.13 1.69
CA ASN A 333 36.11 11.90 2.12
C ASN A 333 36.16 13.28 1.48
N SER A 334 35.62 13.40 0.25
CA SER A 334 35.49 14.65 -0.49
C SER A 334 34.25 14.62 -1.37
N LYS A 335 33.84 15.76 -1.89
CA LYS A 335 32.82 15.83 -2.94
C LYS A 335 33.31 15.05 -4.15
N ASN A 336 32.48 14.15 -4.68
CA ASN A 336 32.79 13.46 -5.93
C ASN A 336 32.95 14.46 -7.07
N ILE A 337 33.88 14.15 -7.96
CA ILE A 337 33.97 14.86 -9.23
C ILE A 337 32.70 14.53 -10.04
N CYS A 338 31.98 15.57 -10.46
CA CYS A 338 30.82 15.42 -11.32
C CYS A 338 31.26 15.45 -12.79
N VAL A 339 30.99 14.36 -13.51
CA VAL A 339 31.27 14.23 -14.94
C VAL A 339 29.97 14.35 -15.72
N ALA A 340 29.81 15.42 -16.52
CA ALA A 340 28.72 15.47 -17.48
C ALA A 340 29.15 14.70 -18.74
N ILE A 341 28.28 13.80 -19.21
CA ILE A 341 28.48 13.03 -20.43
C ILE A 341 27.49 13.54 -21.50
N ASP A 342 28.00 14.02 -22.58
CA ASP A 342 27.24 14.48 -23.74
C ASP A 342 27.38 13.47 -24.89
N ALA A 343 26.37 12.61 -25.02
CA ALA A 343 26.23 11.74 -26.19
C ALA A 343 25.92 12.62 -27.41
N GLY A 344 26.92 12.83 -28.26
CA GLY A 344 26.82 13.74 -29.42
C GLY A 344 25.65 13.40 -30.35
N HIS A 345 25.13 14.43 -31.01
CA HIS A 345 23.96 14.35 -31.90
C HIS A 345 22.66 13.93 -31.19
N GLN A 346 21.62 13.78 -31.99
CA GLN A 346 20.28 13.34 -31.62
C GLN A 346 19.55 12.86 -32.88
N ARG A 347 18.41 12.17 -32.76
CA ARG A 347 17.69 11.56 -33.90
C ARG A 347 17.39 12.56 -34.99
N ARG A 348 16.96 13.79 -34.65
CA ARG A 348 16.63 14.84 -35.58
C ARG A 348 17.57 16.03 -35.38
N GLY A 349 18.25 16.45 -36.43
CA GLY A 349 19.03 17.68 -36.42
C GLY A 349 18.13 18.91 -36.25
N ASN A 350 18.73 20.02 -35.79
CA ASN A 350 18.08 21.32 -35.73
C ASN A 350 18.96 22.31 -36.51
N SER A 351 18.48 22.75 -37.69
CA SER A 351 19.20 23.64 -38.62
C SER A 351 19.09 25.10 -38.22
N GLU A 352 18.29 25.48 -37.26
CA GLU A 352 18.29 26.81 -36.68
C GLU A 352 19.70 27.19 -36.25
N LYS A 353 20.01 28.47 -36.26
CA LYS A 353 21.36 28.96 -35.99
C LYS A 353 21.58 29.38 -34.56
N GLU A 354 22.74 29.06 -34.03
CA GLU A 354 23.28 29.59 -32.78
C GLU A 354 24.71 30.08 -32.95
N PRO A 355 25.19 31.04 -32.13
CA PRO A 355 26.59 31.47 -32.17
C PRO A 355 27.54 30.30 -31.88
N ILE A 356 28.70 30.29 -32.52
CA ILE A 356 29.73 29.26 -32.27
C ILE A 356 30.34 29.34 -30.85
N GLY A 357 30.23 30.48 -30.19
CA GLY A 357 30.67 30.72 -28.81
C GLY A 357 30.08 32.02 -28.25
N PRO A 358 30.26 32.29 -26.95
CA PRO A 358 29.74 33.48 -26.30
C PRO A 358 30.25 34.78 -26.98
N GLY A 359 29.32 35.63 -27.45
CA GLY A 359 29.66 36.90 -28.13
C GLY A 359 30.15 36.77 -29.56
N SER A 360 30.16 35.57 -30.16
CA SER A 360 30.57 35.35 -31.55
C SER A 360 29.53 35.88 -32.54
N SER A 361 30.00 36.58 -33.58
CA SER A 361 29.18 36.95 -34.75
C SER A 361 29.07 35.82 -35.78
N THR A 362 29.81 34.73 -35.60
CA THR A 362 29.74 33.55 -36.46
C THR A 362 28.73 32.57 -35.94
N TYR A 363 27.85 32.06 -36.82
CA TYR A 363 26.76 31.20 -36.48
C TYR A 363 26.91 29.82 -37.13
N LYS A 364 26.45 28.77 -36.42
CA LYS A 364 26.36 27.40 -36.92
C LYS A 364 24.97 26.83 -36.68
N ALA A 365 24.63 25.67 -37.26
CA ALA A 365 23.41 24.94 -36.89
C ALA A 365 23.45 24.54 -35.42
N LYS A 366 22.30 24.60 -34.77
CA LYS A 366 22.13 24.24 -33.34
C LYS A 366 22.63 22.83 -33.04
N VAL A 367 22.26 21.85 -33.87
CA VAL A 367 22.76 20.48 -33.78
C VAL A 367 22.55 19.73 -35.10
N ALA A 368 23.52 18.94 -35.52
CA ALA A 368 23.38 18.00 -36.64
C ALA A 368 22.86 16.61 -36.14
N SER A 369 22.25 15.83 -37.04
CA SER A 369 21.84 14.46 -36.76
C SER A 369 23.02 13.46 -36.65
N GLY A 370 24.20 13.86 -37.13
CA GLY A 370 25.37 13.01 -37.17
C GLY A 370 25.48 12.23 -38.48
N THR A 371 26.44 11.33 -38.53
CA THR A 371 26.73 10.42 -39.65
C THR A 371 26.04 9.06 -39.44
N CYS A 372 26.16 8.17 -40.43
CA CYS A 372 25.70 6.79 -40.36
C CYS A 372 26.82 5.86 -40.82
N GLY A 373 27.01 4.78 -40.15
CA GLY A 373 28.01 3.75 -40.50
C GLY A 373 27.67 3.08 -41.82
N VAL A 374 28.53 3.23 -42.86
CA VAL A 374 28.25 2.69 -44.19
C VAL A 374 28.09 1.18 -44.21
N ALA A 375 28.88 0.48 -43.42
CA ALA A 375 28.82 -1.01 -43.31
C ALA A 375 27.82 -1.53 -42.30
N THR A 376 27.58 -0.75 -41.22
CA THR A 376 26.75 -1.21 -40.09
C THR A 376 25.32 -0.70 -40.11
N GLY A 377 25.04 0.40 -40.84
CA GLY A 377 23.75 1.09 -40.81
C GLY A 377 23.44 1.80 -39.49
N ILE A 378 24.36 1.77 -38.52
CA ILE A 378 24.12 2.36 -37.18
C ILE A 378 24.34 3.86 -37.27
N ASN A 379 23.36 4.64 -36.82
CA ASN A 379 23.50 6.10 -36.76
C ASN A 379 24.45 6.53 -35.64
N GLU A 380 25.21 7.61 -35.89
CA GLU A 380 26.16 8.13 -34.91
C GLU A 380 25.52 8.48 -33.58
N TYR A 381 24.32 9.05 -33.57
CA TYR A 381 23.62 9.40 -32.35
C TYR A 381 23.21 8.17 -31.50
N GLU A 382 22.98 7.01 -32.14
CA GLU A 382 22.68 5.75 -31.48
C GLU A 382 23.93 5.15 -30.83
N LEU A 383 25.04 5.10 -31.60
CA LEU A 383 26.32 4.64 -31.11
C LEU A 383 26.84 5.48 -29.94
N ASN A 384 26.77 6.80 -30.09
CA ASN A 384 27.24 7.76 -29.07
C ASN A 384 26.47 7.55 -27.75
N LEU A 385 25.14 7.35 -27.81
CA LEU A 385 24.36 7.11 -26.60
C LEU A 385 24.69 5.75 -25.96
N ALA A 386 24.80 4.69 -26.76
CA ALA A 386 25.12 3.36 -26.25
C ALA A 386 26.49 3.33 -25.54
N VAL A 387 27.50 4.03 -26.11
CA VAL A 387 28.82 4.17 -25.48
C VAL A 387 28.72 5.01 -24.20
N SER A 388 28.03 6.17 -24.28
CA SER A 388 27.87 7.09 -23.15
C SER A 388 27.21 6.47 -21.94
N LEU A 389 26.18 5.63 -22.14
CA LEU A 389 25.51 4.89 -21.05
C LEU A 389 26.47 3.91 -20.36
N LYS A 390 27.30 3.17 -21.12
CA LYS A 390 28.31 2.29 -20.54
C LYS A 390 29.37 3.07 -19.75
N VAL A 391 29.79 4.22 -20.26
CA VAL A 391 30.76 5.10 -19.58
C VAL A 391 30.15 5.65 -18.28
N ARG A 392 28.87 6.04 -18.29
CA ARG A 392 28.12 6.42 -17.10
C ARG A 392 28.22 5.35 -16.03
N ASP A 393 27.80 4.12 -16.38
CA ASP A 393 27.72 3.01 -15.42
C ASP A 393 29.10 2.72 -14.79
N ILE A 394 30.17 2.72 -15.59
CA ILE A 394 31.53 2.54 -15.09
C ILE A 394 32.02 3.69 -14.19
N LEU A 395 31.66 4.93 -14.51
CA LEU A 395 32.04 6.08 -13.68
C LEU A 395 31.29 6.09 -12.36
N GLU A 396 30.00 5.78 -12.38
CA GLU A 396 29.17 5.66 -11.17
C GLU A 396 29.67 4.53 -10.25
N GLU A 397 30.02 3.38 -10.81
CA GLU A 397 30.65 2.27 -10.07
C GLU A 397 31.96 2.68 -9.39
N ARG A 398 32.74 3.53 -10.04
CA ARG A 398 33.99 4.09 -9.50
C ARG A 398 33.79 5.27 -8.55
N GLY A 399 32.55 5.65 -8.27
CA GLY A 399 32.20 6.67 -7.29
C GLY A 399 32.22 8.11 -7.80
N TYR A 400 32.21 8.33 -9.11
CA TYR A 400 31.98 9.66 -9.71
C TYR A 400 30.49 9.99 -9.70
N ASP A 401 30.15 11.28 -9.55
CA ASP A 401 28.80 11.75 -9.86
C ASP A 401 28.70 11.94 -11.37
N VAL A 402 27.66 11.37 -12.01
CA VAL A 402 27.47 11.48 -13.46
C VAL A 402 26.18 12.21 -13.79
N TYR A 403 26.27 13.15 -14.75
CA TYR A 403 25.11 13.81 -15.35
C TYR A 403 25.07 13.53 -16.85
N MET A 404 24.03 12.84 -17.32
CA MET A 404 23.81 12.60 -18.74
C MET A 404 23.07 13.78 -19.36
N ILE A 405 23.64 14.38 -20.44
CA ILE A 405 22.97 15.46 -21.19
C ILE A 405 21.71 14.96 -21.90
N ARG A 406 21.74 13.72 -22.37
CA ARG A 406 20.55 12.99 -22.86
C ARG A 406 20.66 11.51 -22.55
N GLU A 407 19.51 10.88 -22.33
CA GLU A 407 19.38 9.45 -22.13
C GLU A 407 18.47 8.78 -23.17
N THR A 408 17.94 9.59 -24.09
CA THR A 408 17.09 9.11 -25.19
C THR A 408 17.55 9.72 -26.53
N HIS A 409 16.99 9.22 -27.62
CA HIS A 409 17.29 9.74 -28.99
C HIS A 409 16.39 10.91 -29.35
N ASP A 410 15.18 10.96 -28.81
CA ASP A 410 14.17 11.97 -29.14
C ASP A 410 14.26 13.17 -28.20
N VAL A 411 15.27 13.97 -28.42
CA VAL A 411 15.50 15.27 -27.76
C VAL A 411 15.73 16.37 -28.79
N ASN A 412 15.55 17.63 -28.39
CA ASN A 412 15.90 18.79 -29.19
C ASN A 412 16.74 19.72 -28.32
N ILE A 413 18.04 19.41 -28.18
CA ILE A 413 18.99 20.15 -27.33
C ILE A 413 20.10 20.65 -28.19
N SER A 414 20.27 21.98 -28.30
CA SER A 414 21.32 22.61 -29.04
C SER A 414 22.71 22.45 -28.43
N ASN A 415 23.78 22.69 -29.17
CA ASN A 415 25.14 22.57 -28.64
C ASN A 415 25.38 23.54 -27.46
N SER A 416 24.83 24.75 -27.51
CA SER A 416 24.95 25.71 -26.41
C SER A 416 24.17 25.32 -25.19
N GLU A 417 22.97 24.72 -25.36
CA GLU A 417 22.16 24.20 -24.26
C GLU A 417 22.82 23.03 -23.58
N ARG A 418 23.47 22.11 -24.31
CA ARG A 418 24.24 21.00 -23.76
C ARG A 418 25.33 21.49 -22.79
N ALA A 419 26.09 22.52 -23.19
CA ALA A 419 27.09 23.11 -22.32
C ALA A 419 26.48 23.80 -21.09
N LYS A 420 25.33 24.49 -21.25
CA LYS A 420 24.61 25.12 -20.13
C LYS A 420 24.06 24.08 -19.14
N LEU A 421 23.48 22.99 -19.62
CA LEU A 421 22.98 21.88 -18.79
C LEU A 421 24.10 21.28 -17.95
N ALA A 422 25.27 21.00 -18.52
CA ALA A 422 26.43 20.55 -17.77
C ALA A 422 26.80 21.53 -16.65
N ALA A 423 26.83 22.83 -16.95
CA ALA A 423 27.14 23.88 -15.99
C ALA A 423 26.12 23.98 -14.86
N GLN A 424 24.82 23.97 -15.20
CA GLN A 424 23.72 24.08 -14.26
C GLN A 424 23.66 22.90 -13.29
N ASN A 425 24.04 21.70 -13.77
CA ASN A 425 24.11 20.51 -12.96
C ASN A 425 25.46 20.33 -12.24
N GLY A 426 26.29 21.36 -12.20
CA GLY A 426 27.48 21.43 -11.39
C GLY A 426 28.62 20.53 -11.86
N ALA A 427 28.67 20.17 -13.13
CA ALA A 427 29.74 19.35 -13.69
C ALA A 427 31.13 20.02 -13.53
N ASP A 428 32.08 19.23 -13.02
CA ASP A 428 33.49 19.61 -12.96
C ASP A 428 34.19 19.32 -14.30
N ILE A 429 33.71 18.31 -15.04
CA ILE A 429 34.21 17.84 -16.31
C ILE A 429 33.02 17.66 -17.28
N LEU A 430 33.17 18.11 -18.54
CA LEU A 430 32.25 17.74 -19.62
C LEU A 430 33.00 16.91 -20.66
N VAL A 431 32.49 15.70 -20.92
CA VAL A 431 32.97 14.78 -21.93
C VAL A 431 31.91 14.64 -23.00
N ARG A 432 32.27 14.97 -24.26
CA ARG A 432 31.39 14.77 -25.41
C ARG A 432 31.89 13.59 -26.24
N VAL A 433 30.99 12.66 -26.56
CA VAL A 433 31.27 11.42 -27.30
C VAL A 433 30.75 11.57 -28.73
N HIS A 434 31.63 11.32 -29.72
CA HIS A 434 31.32 11.35 -31.16
C HIS A 434 31.97 10.16 -31.89
N ALA A 435 31.41 9.83 -33.05
CA ALA A 435 31.98 8.89 -34.02
C ALA A 435 31.97 9.54 -35.40
N ASN A 436 33.09 10.13 -35.77
CA ASN A 436 33.21 10.89 -37.02
C ASN A 436 33.25 9.96 -38.26
N GLY A 437 32.61 10.40 -39.33
CA GLY A 437 32.79 9.83 -40.64
C GLY A 437 33.91 10.52 -41.43
N ASP A 438 34.56 9.80 -42.34
CA ASP A 438 35.52 10.34 -43.28
C ASP A 438 35.34 9.65 -44.66
N SER A 439 35.42 10.42 -45.73
CA SER A 439 35.34 9.88 -47.09
C SER A 439 36.63 9.16 -47.52
N ASN A 440 37.74 9.43 -46.84
CA ASN A 440 39.01 8.75 -47.08
C ASN A 440 39.12 7.51 -46.17
N GLN A 441 39.02 6.34 -46.77
CA GLN A 441 39.08 5.04 -46.05
C GLN A 441 40.41 4.78 -45.32
N SER A 442 41.50 5.52 -45.65
CA SER A 442 42.77 5.45 -44.93
C SER A 442 42.74 6.19 -43.58
N VAL A 443 41.70 6.98 -43.34
CA VAL A 443 41.50 7.76 -42.11
C VAL A 443 40.75 6.89 -41.13
N TYR A 444 41.43 6.30 -40.13
CA TYR A 444 40.87 5.51 -39.08
C TYR A 444 41.62 5.71 -37.75
N GLY A 445 41.00 5.34 -36.67
CA GLY A 445 41.56 5.45 -35.32
C GLY A 445 40.81 6.42 -34.42
N ALA A 446 41.35 6.67 -33.25
CA ALA A 446 40.75 7.51 -32.24
C ALA A 446 41.53 8.86 -32.11
N LEU A 447 40.82 9.90 -31.79
CA LEU A 447 41.36 11.21 -31.45
C LEU A 447 40.59 11.83 -30.28
N THR A 448 41.20 12.80 -29.63
CA THR A 448 40.49 13.66 -28.69
C THR A 448 40.63 15.12 -29.16
N MET A 449 39.70 15.97 -28.70
CA MET A 449 39.73 17.41 -28.94
C MET A 449 39.80 18.16 -27.62
N ALA A 450 40.59 19.19 -27.57
CA ALA A 450 40.72 20.08 -26.42
C ALA A 450 40.83 21.54 -26.84
N PRO A 451 40.53 22.50 -25.96
CA PRO A 451 40.74 23.91 -26.29
C PRO A 451 42.23 24.22 -26.54
N SER A 452 42.52 25.02 -27.54
CA SER A 452 43.88 25.52 -27.78
C SER A 452 44.28 26.59 -26.76
N SER A 453 45.57 26.90 -26.66
CA SER A 453 46.08 27.99 -25.82
C SER A 453 45.57 29.38 -26.24
N ARG A 454 45.06 29.51 -27.47
CA ARG A 454 44.48 30.73 -28.00
C ARG A 454 42.99 30.91 -27.72
N ASN A 455 42.36 29.93 -27.10
CA ASN A 455 40.95 30.03 -26.76
C ASN A 455 40.72 31.19 -25.78
N THR A 456 39.90 32.17 -26.17
CA THR A 456 39.64 33.37 -25.38
C THR A 456 38.45 33.25 -24.42
N TYR A 457 37.68 32.18 -24.50
CA TYR A 457 36.47 31.96 -23.70
C TYR A 457 36.75 31.24 -22.36
N LEU A 458 37.88 30.52 -22.29
CA LEU A 458 38.27 29.72 -21.14
C LEU A 458 39.47 30.29 -20.41
N SER A 459 39.58 30.05 -19.11
CA SER A 459 40.79 30.42 -18.37
C SER A 459 41.96 29.49 -18.70
N GLY A 460 43.20 29.99 -18.61
CA GLY A 460 44.41 29.21 -18.86
C GLY A 460 44.50 27.93 -18.00
N ASP A 461 43.98 27.94 -16.76
CA ASP A 461 43.91 26.77 -15.91
C ASP A 461 42.96 25.69 -16.47
N VAL A 462 41.76 26.09 -16.94
CA VAL A 462 40.81 25.19 -17.59
C VAL A 462 41.41 24.61 -18.89
N ILE A 463 42.03 25.43 -19.71
CA ILE A 463 42.69 25.00 -20.95
C ILE A 463 43.77 23.95 -20.64
N SER A 464 44.69 24.23 -19.72
CA SER A 464 45.75 23.32 -19.34
C SER A 464 45.24 21.96 -18.81
N LYS A 465 44.22 21.99 -17.96
CA LYS A 465 43.57 20.78 -17.42
C LYS A 465 42.87 19.96 -18.49
N SER A 466 42.15 20.63 -19.42
CA SER A 466 41.48 19.97 -20.55
C SER A 466 42.46 19.29 -21.48
N GLN A 467 43.57 19.97 -21.83
CA GLN A 467 44.62 19.39 -22.64
C GLN A 467 45.27 18.17 -22.00
N LYS A 468 45.63 18.25 -20.71
CA LYS A 468 46.15 17.11 -19.95
C LYS A 468 45.21 15.94 -19.91
N LEU A 469 43.92 16.18 -19.68
CA LEU A 469 42.90 15.13 -19.65
C LEU A 469 42.79 14.46 -21.02
N SER A 470 42.69 15.24 -22.09
CA SER A 470 42.64 14.75 -23.49
C SER A 470 43.82 13.85 -23.84
N GLN A 471 45.05 14.26 -23.51
CA GLN A 471 46.25 13.46 -23.73
C GLN A 471 46.20 12.12 -23.02
N LYS A 472 45.77 12.09 -21.73
CA LYS A 472 45.65 10.87 -20.97
C LYS A 472 44.55 9.97 -21.50
N MET A 473 43.40 10.52 -21.89
CA MET A 473 42.27 9.76 -22.41
C MET A 473 42.61 9.07 -23.74
N ILE A 474 43.19 9.79 -24.70
CA ILE A 474 43.55 9.16 -25.99
C ILE A 474 44.61 8.08 -25.82
N ALA A 475 45.61 8.32 -24.98
CA ALA A 475 46.64 7.33 -24.69
C ALA A 475 46.09 6.05 -24.08
N ALA A 476 45.21 6.17 -23.07
CA ALA A 476 44.55 5.04 -22.43
C ALA A 476 43.62 4.30 -23.41
N PHE A 477 42.80 5.04 -24.15
CA PHE A 477 41.86 4.46 -25.11
C PHE A 477 42.60 3.62 -26.20
N CYS A 478 43.61 4.16 -26.77
CA CYS A 478 44.39 3.47 -27.80
C CYS A 478 45.16 2.26 -27.27
N LYS A 479 45.70 2.38 -26.05
CA LYS A 479 46.34 1.25 -25.37
C LYS A 479 45.37 0.08 -25.16
N ASP A 480 44.17 0.35 -24.65
CA ASP A 480 43.22 -0.67 -24.23
C ASP A 480 42.42 -1.25 -25.42
N THR A 481 42.21 -0.47 -26.49
CA THR A 481 41.42 -0.91 -27.65
C THR A 481 42.28 -1.35 -28.85
N GLY A 482 43.57 -1.02 -28.86
CA GLY A 482 44.42 -1.22 -30.02
C GLY A 482 44.12 -0.22 -31.18
N ALA A 483 43.29 0.77 -30.97
CA ALA A 483 42.97 1.76 -31.99
C ALA A 483 44.21 2.62 -32.35
N LYS A 484 44.36 2.97 -33.64
CA LYS A 484 45.39 3.93 -34.06
C LYS A 484 45.19 5.26 -33.36
N ASN A 485 46.24 5.75 -32.69
CA ASN A 485 46.23 7.05 -32.04
C ASN A 485 46.38 8.15 -33.11
N ARG A 486 45.37 9.05 -33.19
CA ARG A 486 45.36 10.22 -34.06
C ARG A 486 45.62 11.52 -33.32
N ASP A 487 46.11 11.38 -32.06
CA ASP A 487 46.55 12.49 -31.22
C ASP A 487 45.41 13.43 -30.73
N VAL A 488 45.76 14.51 -30.09
CA VAL A 488 44.88 15.57 -29.61
C VAL A 488 44.77 16.70 -30.60
N ILE A 489 43.57 17.01 -31.07
CA ILE A 489 43.31 18.17 -31.87
C ILE A 489 42.98 19.36 -30.95
N TYR A 490 43.73 20.46 -31.09
CA TYR A 490 43.50 21.67 -30.32
C TYR A 490 42.69 22.68 -31.15
N THR A 491 41.58 23.17 -30.58
CA THR A 491 40.64 24.07 -31.27
C THR A 491 40.43 25.37 -30.50
N ASP A 492 40.19 26.45 -31.21
CA ASP A 492 39.94 27.79 -30.65
C ASP A 492 38.43 28.02 -30.38
N SER A 493 37.56 27.16 -30.86
CA SER A 493 36.10 27.26 -30.76
C SER A 493 35.48 26.13 -29.93
#